data_89c5e4ffd8c6faddf9f3d8b7f4d25dd3
#
_entry.id   89c5e4ffd8c6faddf9f3d8b7f4d25dd3
#
_cell.length_a   1.000
_cell.length_b   1.000
_cell.length_c   1.000
_cell.angle_alpha   90.00
_cell.angle_beta   90.00
_cell.angle_gamma   90.00
#
_symmetry.space_group_name_H-M   'P 1'
#
loop_
_entity.id
_entity.type
_entity.pdbx_description
1 polymer ?
#
loop_
_entity_poly.entity_id
_entity_poly.type
_entity_poly.pdbx_seq_one_letter_code
_entity_poly.pdbx_strand_id
1 'polypeptide(L)'
;MKIFKYLIPAAIVIGIIFFISGEKEIASLERTIPADLTENLREENRKLPFTGAHNFRDLGGYKTSDGKTVKWGKVYRSDNLHSLTDEDVKYMERLNIKSVVDFRSDEEREDEPDRLTPNMTQILLPILFRPKEIDDGTTKDLIKDLTFGNLDATNLLYDFNIAIVKQFTEEYKTFFRHIVDNNAEPLVLHCTAGKDRAGFASAMVLSILGVPREKVIEDYLLTNTYVKDHVDSEMLEVELKTFFQADTDNLRKINLVEERYIQAAFDTIDSHWGGMDQYISEGLNLTEEDINKIKDYYLE
;
A
#
# COMPACT_ATOMS: atom_id res chain seq x y z
N MET A 1 -52.72 -3.92 21.25
CA MET A 1 -51.70 -3.80 20.21
C MET A 1 -50.38 -4.24 20.85
N LYS A 2 -49.94 -5.50 20.64
CA LYS A 2 -48.80 -6.11 21.32
C LYS A 2 -47.56 -5.90 20.47
N ILE A 3 -46.61 -5.16 21.00
CA ILE A 3 -45.27 -4.97 20.43
C ILE A 3 -44.46 -6.23 20.70
N PHE A 4 -44.17 -7.01 19.67
CA PHE A 4 -43.25 -8.16 19.73
C PHE A 4 -41.83 -7.63 19.79
N LYS A 5 -41.20 -7.72 20.98
CA LYS A 5 -39.74 -7.55 21.13
C LYS A 5 -39.07 -8.83 20.66
N TYR A 6 -38.37 -8.78 19.54
CA TYR A 6 -37.40 -9.82 19.18
C TYR A 6 -36.10 -9.57 19.98
N LEU A 7 -35.97 -10.25 21.10
CA LEU A 7 -34.70 -10.45 21.77
C LEU A 7 -33.96 -11.60 21.01
N ILE A 8 -32.99 -11.28 20.21
CA ILE A 8 -32.01 -12.26 19.79
C ILE A 8 -31.21 -12.65 21.03
N PRO A 9 -31.11 -13.93 21.40
CA PRO A 9 -30.42 -14.34 22.61
C PRO A 9 -28.93 -13.96 22.51
N ALA A 10 -28.45 -13.18 23.47
CA ALA A 10 -27.03 -12.78 23.56
C ALA A 10 -26.04 -13.98 23.47
N ALA A 11 -26.50 -15.19 23.81
CA ALA A 11 -25.72 -16.41 23.71
C ALA A 11 -25.29 -16.78 22.28
N ILE A 12 -26.07 -16.41 21.21
CA ILE A 12 -25.73 -16.71 19.84
C ILE A 12 -24.62 -15.73 19.36
N VAL A 13 -24.68 -14.46 19.77
CA VAL A 13 -23.68 -13.45 19.43
C VAL A 13 -22.34 -13.76 20.11
N ILE A 14 -22.37 -14.19 21.37
CA ILE A 14 -21.16 -14.60 22.11
C ILE A 14 -20.56 -15.87 21.51
N GLY A 15 -21.36 -16.85 21.08
CA GLY A 15 -20.87 -18.07 20.42
C GLY A 15 -20.18 -17.80 19.09
N ILE A 16 -20.68 -16.85 18.29
CA ILE A 16 -20.06 -16.45 17.01
C ILE A 16 -18.73 -15.70 17.26
N ILE A 17 -18.68 -14.83 18.27
CA ILE A 17 -17.44 -14.10 18.63
C ILE A 17 -16.36 -15.07 19.12
N PHE A 18 -16.72 -16.08 19.93
CA PHE A 18 -15.76 -17.11 20.38
C PHE A 18 -15.32 -18.06 19.26
N PHE A 19 -16.17 -18.37 18.28
CA PHE A 19 -15.80 -19.20 17.13
C PHE A 19 -14.82 -18.46 16.20
N ILE A 20 -15.09 -17.16 15.93
CA ILE A 20 -14.21 -16.31 15.11
C ILE A 20 -12.87 -16.04 15.79
N SER A 21 -12.83 -15.87 17.13
CA SER A 21 -11.57 -15.70 17.87
C SER A 21 -10.78 -16.99 18.00
N GLY A 22 -11.41 -18.16 18.06
CA GLY A 22 -10.73 -19.46 18.10
C GLY A 22 -10.04 -19.83 16.77
N GLU A 23 -10.64 -19.51 15.63
CA GLU A 23 -10.01 -19.71 14.31
C GLU A 23 -8.83 -18.74 14.07
N LYS A 24 -8.88 -17.52 14.62
CA LYS A 24 -7.75 -16.57 14.52
C LYS A 24 -6.50 -17.01 15.29
N GLU A 25 -6.65 -17.71 16.40
CA GLU A 25 -5.52 -18.18 17.23
C GLU A 25 -4.78 -19.36 16.59
N ILE A 26 -5.45 -20.20 15.81
CA ILE A 26 -4.85 -21.35 15.12
C ILE A 26 -4.08 -20.92 13.85
N ALA A 27 -4.52 -19.85 13.17
CA ALA A 27 -3.83 -19.33 11.98
C ALA A 27 -2.51 -18.60 12.28
N SER A 28 -2.18 -18.32 13.54
CA SER A 28 -0.98 -17.57 13.94
C SER A 28 0.30 -18.41 13.96
N LEU A 29 0.22 -19.74 13.85
CA LEU A 29 1.35 -20.63 14.13
C LEU A 29 2.27 -20.91 12.95
N GLU A 30 1.90 -20.61 11.70
CA GLU A 30 2.74 -20.87 10.52
C GLU A 30 2.72 -19.75 9.48
N ARG A 31 3.13 -18.53 9.86
CA ARG A 31 3.34 -17.46 8.87
C ARG A 31 4.65 -17.73 8.12
N THR A 32 4.51 -18.07 6.84
CA THR A 32 5.64 -18.34 5.94
C THR A 32 6.31 -17.06 5.49
N ILE A 33 7.62 -17.11 5.28
CA ILE A 33 8.41 -16.03 4.67
C ILE A 33 8.69 -16.46 3.22
N PRO A 34 8.21 -15.76 2.19
CA PRO A 34 8.40 -16.17 0.79
C PRO A 34 9.86 -16.42 0.42
N ALA A 35 10.77 -15.59 0.93
CA ALA A 35 12.20 -15.75 0.67
C ALA A 35 12.78 -17.11 1.13
N ASP A 36 12.19 -17.74 2.16
CA ASP A 36 12.62 -19.03 2.72
C ASP A 36 11.99 -20.23 1.98
N LEU A 37 11.03 -20.00 1.11
CA LEU A 37 10.33 -21.04 0.36
C LEU A 37 11.10 -21.46 -0.90
N THR A 38 10.76 -22.64 -1.43
CA THR A 38 11.18 -23.05 -2.77
C THR A 38 10.52 -22.17 -3.83
N GLU A 39 11.19 -21.95 -4.97
CA GLU A 39 10.79 -21.01 -6.01
C GLU A 39 9.31 -21.18 -6.44
N ASN A 40 8.85 -22.41 -6.59
CA ASN A 40 7.49 -22.73 -7.01
C ASN A 40 6.39 -22.35 -5.99
N LEU A 41 6.74 -22.07 -4.74
CA LEU A 41 5.80 -21.68 -3.69
C LEU A 41 5.83 -20.18 -3.37
N ARG A 42 6.87 -19.47 -3.81
CA ARG A 42 7.06 -18.06 -3.46
C ARG A 42 5.94 -17.17 -3.99
N GLU A 43 5.55 -17.35 -5.25
CA GLU A 43 4.55 -16.51 -5.90
C GLU A 43 3.18 -16.61 -5.22
N GLU A 44 2.74 -17.81 -4.86
CA GLU A 44 1.49 -18.04 -4.14
C GLU A 44 1.47 -17.41 -2.75
N ASN A 45 2.66 -17.18 -2.17
CA ASN A 45 2.85 -16.58 -0.85
C ASN A 45 3.32 -15.11 -0.92
N ARG A 46 3.26 -14.44 -2.09
CA ARG A 46 3.64 -13.04 -2.27
C ARG A 46 2.89 -12.12 -1.31
N LYS A 47 1.56 -12.29 -1.18
CA LYS A 47 0.79 -11.62 -0.14
C LYS A 47 1.15 -12.22 1.21
N LEU A 48 1.61 -11.38 2.14
CA LEU A 48 2.00 -11.81 3.47
C LEU A 48 0.79 -11.86 4.41
N PRO A 49 0.69 -12.90 5.26
CA PRO A 49 -0.49 -13.16 6.07
C PRO A 49 -0.55 -12.26 7.33
N PHE A 50 -0.52 -10.95 7.15
CA PHE A 50 -0.78 -10.01 8.22
C PHE A 50 -2.27 -9.99 8.58
N THR A 51 -2.57 -9.85 9.86
CA THR A 51 -3.96 -9.69 10.34
C THR A 51 -4.40 -8.23 10.28
N GLY A 52 -3.52 -7.31 10.67
CA GLY A 52 -3.79 -5.88 10.75
C GLY A 52 -3.33 -5.08 9.55
N ALA A 53 -2.86 -5.73 8.46
CA ALA A 53 -2.53 -5.09 7.19
C ALA A 53 -3.02 -5.98 6.04
N HIS A 54 -3.72 -5.39 5.06
CA HIS A 54 -4.46 -6.14 4.05
C HIS A 54 -3.80 -6.13 2.68
N ASN A 55 -2.86 -5.18 2.45
CA ASN A 55 -2.15 -4.98 1.18
C ASN A 55 -0.65 -5.31 1.29
N PHE A 56 -0.24 -5.99 2.37
CA PHE A 56 1.18 -6.28 2.63
C PHE A 56 1.69 -7.39 1.71
N ARG A 57 2.74 -7.11 0.93
CA ARG A 57 3.36 -8.05 0.00
C ARG A 57 4.84 -7.82 -0.23
N ASP A 58 5.52 -8.88 -0.71
CA ASP A 58 6.90 -8.84 -1.16
C ASP A 58 6.97 -8.44 -2.65
N LEU A 59 7.88 -7.56 -3.04
CA LEU A 59 8.11 -7.16 -4.43
C LEU A 59 9.14 -8.07 -5.16
N GLY A 60 9.59 -9.15 -4.54
CA GLY A 60 10.52 -10.12 -5.15
C GLY A 60 9.90 -10.93 -6.29
N GLY A 61 10.72 -11.68 -7.01
CA GLY A 61 10.32 -12.66 -8.01
C GLY A 61 10.01 -12.12 -9.41
N TYR A 62 9.84 -10.82 -9.60
CA TYR A 62 9.62 -10.25 -10.93
C TYR A 62 10.86 -10.39 -11.80
N LYS A 63 10.64 -10.82 -13.07
CA LYS A 63 11.72 -10.91 -14.06
C LYS A 63 11.96 -9.56 -14.71
N THR A 64 13.23 -9.21 -14.86
CA THR A 64 13.68 -8.04 -15.61
C THR A 64 13.79 -8.34 -17.10
N SER A 65 13.84 -7.31 -17.93
CA SER A 65 13.98 -7.45 -19.39
C SER A 65 15.30 -8.09 -19.82
N ASP A 66 16.36 -8.03 -18.97
CA ASP A 66 17.65 -8.67 -19.19
C ASP A 66 17.77 -10.08 -18.56
N GLY A 67 16.67 -10.62 -18.04
CA GLY A 67 16.55 -12.00 -17.56
C GLY A 67 16.93 -12.24 -16.11
N LYS A 68 17.29 -11.19 -15.36
CA LYS A 68 17.52 -11.27 -13.91
C LYS A 68 16.18 -11.36 -13.16
N THR A 69 16.26 -11.57 -11.86
CA THR A 69 15.08 -11.65 -10.98
C THR A 69 15.22 -10.70 -9.81
N VAL A 70 14.15 -10.01 -9.46
CA VAL A 70 14.09 -9.21 -8.22
C VAL A 70 14.17 -10.14 -7.02
N LYS A 71 15.13 -9.91 -6.12
CA LYS A 71 15.33 -10.73 -4.91
C LYS A 71 14.13 -10.64 -3.99
N TRP A 72 13.68 -11.79 -3.49
CA TRP A 72 12.69 -11.87 -2.43
C TRP A 72 13.25 -11.39 -1.09
N GLY A 73 12.36 -10.91 -0.22
CA GLY A 73 12.75 -10.52 1.14
C GLY A 73 13.49 -9.19 1.24
N LYS A 74 13.43 -8.33 0.23
CA LYS A 74 14.18 -7.08 0.19
C LYS A 74 13.30 -5.84 0.23
N VAL A 75 12.29 -5.78 -0.59
CA VAL A 75 11.37 -4.64 -0.66
C VAL A 75 9.95 -5.14 -0.48
N TYR A 76 9.30 -4.60 0.52
CA TYR A 76 7.91 -4.87 0.82
C TYR A 76 7.06 -3.62 0.61
N ARG A 77 5.78 -3.79 0.31
CA ARG A 77 4.81 -2.68 0.32
C ARG A 77 3.60 -3.06 1.15
N SER A 78 2.96 -2.07 1.77
CA SER A 78 1.81 -2.26 2.64
C SER A 78 0.86 -1.07 2.61
N ASP A 79 -0.35 -1.29 3.10
CA ASP A 79 -1.24 -0.30 3.70
C ASP A 79 -0.72 0.12 5.08
N ASN A 80 -1.52 0.89 5.86
CA ASN A 80 -1.07 1.40 7.14
C ASN A 80 -0.74 0.27 8.13
N LEU A 81 0.15 0.58 9.08
CA LEU A 81 0.68 -0.38 10.06
C LEU A 81 0.10 -0.15 11.47
N HIS A 82 -0.94 0.68 11.59
CA HIS A 82 -1.56 1.03 12.86
C HIS A 82 -2.25 -0.18 13.53
N SER A 83 -2.96 -0.96 12.73
CA SER A 83 -3.78 -2.07 13.23
C SER A 83 -3.03 -3.40 13.39
N LEU A 84 -1.70 -3.40 13.28
CA LEU A 84 -0.90 -4.62 13.43
C LEU A 84 -1.13 -5.23 14.81
N THR A 85 -1.32 -6.55 14.86
CA THR A 85 -1.38 -7.32 16.11
C THR A 85 0.04 -7.56 16.67
N ASP A 86 0.15 -8.05 17.91
CA ASP A 86 1.44 -8.42 18.48
C ASP A 86 2.13 -9.55 17.68
N GLU A 87 1.35 -10.45 17.10
CA GLU A 87 1.83 -11.50 16.20
C GLU A 87 2.29 -10.92 14.86
N ASP A 88 1.63 -9.88 14.34
CA ASP A 88 2.06 -9.17 13.14
C ASP A 88 3.41 -8.49 13.37
N VAL A 89 3.59 -7.83 14.50
CA VAL A 89 4.85 -7.17 14.88
C VAL A 89 5.98 -8.19 14.96
N LYS A 90 5.78 -9.35 15.61
CA LYS A 90 6.75 -10.45 15.65
C LYS A 90 7.06 -11.01 14.25
N TYR A 91 6.05 -11.07 13.39
CA TYR A 91 6.25 -11.51 12.02
C TYR A 91 7.08 -10.49 11.22
N MET A 92 6.84 -9.19 11.38
CA MET A 92 7.66 -8.12 10.80
C MET A 92 9.13 -8.21 11.23
N GLU A 93 9.41 -8.55 12.49
CA GLU A 93 10.78 -8.82 12.97
C GLU A 93 11.43 -9.99 12.25
N ARG A 94 10.67 -11.07 12.02
CA ARG A 94 11.15 -12.25 11.27
C ARG A 94 11.47 -11.95 9.80
N LEU A 95 10.74 -11.01 9.18
CA LEU A 95 11.05 -10.49 7.84
C LEU A 95 12.35 -9.68 7.81
N ASN A 96 12.96 -9.43 8.98
CA ASN A 96 14.19 -8.66 9.16
C ASN A 96 14.14 -7.24 8.57
N ILE A 97 12.94 -6.63 8.53
CA ILE A 97 12.75 -5.26 8.04
C ILE A 97 13.52 -4.29 8.94
N LYS A 98 14.33 -3.43 8.31
CA LYS A 98 15.17 -2.43 9.00
C LYS A 98 14.62 -1.01 8.86
N SER A 99 14.00 -0.70 7.72
CA SER A 99 13.47 0.62 7.43
C SER A 99 11.99 0.55 7.09
N VAL A 100 11.23 1.51 7.59
CA VAL A 100 9.82 1.73 7.30
C VAL A 100 9.70 3.10 6.65
N VAL A 101 9.35 3.13 5.37
CA VAL A 101 9.15 4.36 4.61
C VAL A 101 7.66 4.69 4.61
N ASP A 102 7.29 5.76 5.29
CA ASP A 102 5.92 6.19 5.48
C ASP A 102 5.63 7.45 4.65
N PHE A 103 4.74 7.31 3.65
CA PHE A 103 4.30 8.41 2.79
C PHE A 103 3.04 9.13 3.30
N ARG A 104 2.55 8.83 4.50
CA ARG A 104 1.37 9.47 5.08
C ARG A 104 1.69 10.89 5.54
N SER A 105 0.67 11.74 5.51
CA SER A 105 0.73 13.08 6.10
C SER A 105 0.90 13.03 7.62
N ASP A 106 1.27 14.16 8.23
CA ASP A 106 1.38 14.28 9.68
C ASP A 106 0.04 13.97 10.37
N GLU A 107 -1.08 14.47 9.82
CA GLU A 107 -2.43 14.23 10.33
C GLU A 107 -2.78 12.72 10.31
N GLU A 108 -2.50 12.02 9.19
CA GLU A 108 -2.76 10.57 9.08
C GLU A 108 -1.93 9.76 10.09
N ARG A 109 -0.69 10.19 10.39
CA ARG A 109 0.18 9.52 11.37
C ARG A 109 -0.22 9.79 12.82
N GLU A 110 -0.70 10.99 13.11
CA GLU A 110 -1.19 11.34 14.43
C GLU A 110 -2.48 10.60 14.78
N ASP A 111 -3.39 10.46 13.80
CA ASP A 111 -4.65 9.74 13.96
C ASP A 111 -4.42 8.21 14.07
N GLU A 112 -3.50 7.65 13.27
CA GLU A 112 -3.23 6.22 13.17
C GLU A 112 -1.71 5.91 13.25
N PRO A 113 -1.08 6.05 14.43
CA PRO A 113 0.35 5.80 14.58
C PRO A 113 0.71 4.33 14.31
N ASP A 114 1.82 4.10 13.59
CA ASP A 114 2.31 2.76 13.30
C ASP A 114 2.71 1.98 14.54
N ARG A 115 2.47 0.69 14.52
CA ARG A 115 2.96 -0.27 15.51
C ARG A 115 4.27 -0.89 15.02
N LEU A 116 5.38 -0.31 15.41
CA LEU A 116 6.72 -0.73 15.01
C LEU A 116 7.54 -1.22 16.20
N THR A 117 8.60 -1.96 15.92
CA THR A 117 9.61 -2.29 16.92
C THR A 117 10.67 -1.20 17.02
N PRO A 118 11.34 -1.05 18.18
CA PRO A 118 12.38 -0.04 18.37
C PRO A 118 13.59 -0.19 17.44
N ASN A 119 13.75 -1.36 16.80
CA ASN A 119 14.89 -1.66 15.93
C ASN A 119 14.66 -1.24 14.46
N MET A 120 13.48 -0.69 14.14
CA MET A 120 13.14 -0.22 12.81
C MET A 120 13.33 1.28 12.70
N THR A 121 13.99 1.73 11.64
CA THR A 121 14.16 3.16 11.35
C THR A 121 12.99 3.66 10.52
N GLN A 122 12.27 4.67 11.00
CA GLN A 122 11.22 5.34 10.23
C GLN A 122 11.80 6.42 9.33
N ILE A 123 11.38 6.43 8.08
CA ILE A 123 11.67 7.45 7.08
C ILE A 123 10.34 8.12 6.71
N LEU A 124 10.13 9.34 7.18
CA LEU A 124 8.86 10.06 7.01
C LEU A 124 8.94 10.94 5.77
N LEU A 125 8.13 10.66 4.76
CA LEU A 125 8.09 11.35 3.47
C LEU A 125 6.64 11.76 3.16
N PRO A 126 6.10 12.80 3.83
CA PRO A 126 4.69 13.12 3.78
C PRO A 126 4.24 13.60 2.40
N ILE A 127 3.28 12.90 1.82
CA ILE A 127 2.62 13.25 0.57
C ILE A 127 1.14 13.51 0.88
N LEU A 128 0.74 14.77 0.84
CA LEU A 128 -0.63 15.20 1.06
C LEU A 128 -1.17 15.90 -0.19
N PHE A 129 -2.06 15.23 -0.90
CA PHE A 129 -2.78 15.83 -2.02
C PHE A 129 -4.10 16.43 -1.54
N ARG A 130 -4.33 17.70 -1.87
CA ARG A 130 -5.61 18.39 -1.65
C ARG A 130 -6.16 18.79 -3.02
N PRO A 131 -7.34 18.26 -3.40
CA PRO A 131 -8.00 18.71 -4.62
C PRO A 131 -8.42 20.18 -4.48
N LYS A 132 -8.38 20.92 -5.60
CA LYS A 132 -8.70 22.36 -5.61
C LYS A 132 -10.12 22.66 -5.14
N GLU A 133 -11.02 21.72 -5.30
CA GLU A 133 -12.42 21.79 -4.90
C GLU A 133 -12.60 21.85 -3.38
N ILE A 134 -11.54 21.45 -2.61
CA ILE A 134 -11.57 21.36 -1.13
C ILE A 134 -10.34 22.07 -0.53
N ASP A 135 -9.89 23.15 -1.15
CA ASP A 135 -8.64 23.85 -0.78
C ASP A 135 -8.62 24.35 0.69
N ASP A 136 -9.79 24.69 1.23
CA ASP A 136 -9.98 25.13 2.62
C ASP A 136 -10.60 24.04 3.54
N GLY A 137 -10.82 22.82 3.04
CA GLY A 137 -11.47 21.73 3.77
C GLY A 137 -10.49 20.85 4.57
N THR A 138 -11.02 20.12 5.55
CA THR A 138 -10.29 19.10 6.30
C THR A 138 -10.34 17.73 5.59
N THR A 139 -9.49 16.78 5.98
CA THR A 139 -9.59 15.37 5.53
C THR A 139 -10.98 14.79 5.83
N LYS A 140 -11.61 15.21 6.94
CA LYS A 140 -12.98 14.80 7.30
C LYS A 140 -14.03 15.31 6.33
N ASP A 141 -13.88 16.54 5.81
CA ASP A 141 -14.78 17.08 4.79
C ASP A 141 -14.64 16.31 3.47
N LEU A 142 -13.41 15.98 3.07
CA LEU A 142 -13.14 15.15 1.91
C LEU A 142 -13.82 13.78 2.02
N ILE A 143 -13.64 13.09 3.15
CA ILE A 143 -14.26 11.79 3.40
C ILE A 143 -15.80 11.90 3.36
N LYS A 144 -16.36 12.95 3.95
CA LYS A 144 -17.80 13.20 3.94
C LYS A 144 -18.32 13.40 2.51
N ASP A 145 -17.65 14.22 1.69
CA ASP A 145 -18.06 14.47 0.32
C ASP A 145 -17.96 13.24 -0.57
N LEU A 146 -16.94 12.40 -0.36
CA LEU A 146 -16.83 11.09 -0.99
C LEU A 146 -17.95 10.14 -0.54
N THR A 147 -18.27 10.14 0.76
CA THR A 147 -19.28 9.24 1.35
C THR A 147 -20.69 9.50 0.81
N PHE A 148 -21.02 10.77 0.53
CA PHE A 148 -22.34 11.15 0.07
C PHE A 148 -22.40 11.51 -1.43
N GLY A 149 -21.37 11.15 -2.19
CA GLY A 149 -21.33 11.30 -3.65
C GLY A 149 -21.20 12.73 -4.15
N ASN A 150 -20.78 13.68 -3.31
CA ASN A 150 -20.55 15.07 -3.69
C ASN A 150 -19.25 15.23 -4.48
N LEU A 151 -18.33 14.28 -4.37
CA LEU A 151 -17.04 14.24 -5.06
C LEU A 151 -16.85 12.89 -5.75
N ASP A 152 -16.41 12.88 -7.01
CA ASP A 152 -16.11 11.66 -7.77
C ASP A 152 -14.71 11.14 -7.41
N ALA A 153 -14.66 10.00 -6.71
CA ALA A 153 -13.44 9.33 -6.31
C ALA A 153 -12.50 9.01 -7.49
N THR A 154 -13.07 8.71 -8.65
CA THR A 154 -12.32 8.29 -9.84
C THR A 154 -11.44 9.40 -10.39
N ASN A 155 -12.02 10.59 -10.56
CA ASN A 155 -11.28 11.76 -11.05
C ASN A 155 -10.27 12.23 -10.01
N LEU A 156 -10.65 12.21 -8.73
CA LEU A 156 -9.75 12.53 -7.62
C LEU A 156 -8.47 11.68 -7.64
N LEU A 157 -8.60 10.37 -7.80
CA LEU A 157 -7.45 9.45 -7.81
C LEU A 157 -6.61 9.58 -9.08
N TYR A 158 -7.25 9.84 -10.23
CA TYR A 158 -6.54 10.13 -11.47
C TYR A 158 -5.68 11.39 -11.33
N ASP A 159 -6.24 12.48 -10.82
CA ASP A 159 -5.53 13.75 -10.61
C ASP A 159 -4.45 13.63 -9.53
N PHE A 160 -4.70 12.81 -8.50
CA PHE A 160 -3.69 12.52 -7.49
C PHE A 160 -2.46 11.83 -8.08
N ASN A 161 -2.63 10.85 -8.97
CA ASN A 161 -1.49 10.17 -9.59
C ASN A 161 -0.69 11.10 -10.53
N ILE A 162 -1.34 12.07 -11.17
CA ILE A 162 -0.64 13.16 -11.88
C ILE A 162 0.15 14.05 -10.90
N ALA A 163 -0.47 14.41 -9.77
CA ALA A 163 0.15 15.26 -8.76
C ALA A 163 1.36 14.59 -8.10
N ILE A 164 1.33 13.27 -7.89
CA ILE A 164 2.46 12.48 -7.38
C ILE A 164 3.74 12.81 -8.16
N VAL A 165 3.67 12.83 -9.48
CA VAL A 165 4.83 13.10 -10.34
C VAL A 165 5.19 14.60 -10.39
N LYS A 166 4.20 15.50 -10.38
CA LYS A 166 4.45 16.93 -10.56
C LYS A 166 4.84 17.67 -9.28
N GLN A 167 4.35 17.21 -8.14
CA GLN A 167 4.45 17.97 -6.89
C GLN A 167 5.29 17.27 -5.82
N PHE A 168 5.45 15.94 -5.88
CA PHE A 168 6.05 15.14 -4.81
C PHE A 168 7.30 14.36 -5.25
N THR A 169 7.94 14.77 -6.34
CA THR A 169 9.18 14.14 -6.83
C THR A 169 10.31 14.20 -5.80
N GLU A 170 10.39 15.24 -4.95
CA GLU A 170 11.45 15.37 -3.94
C GLU A 170 11.32 14.33 -2.82
N GLU A 171 10.11 13.92 -2.43
CA GLU A 171 9.87 12.83 -1.48
C GLU A 171 10.38 11.51 -2.05
N TYR A 172 10.08 11.21 -3.32
CA TYR A 172 10.58 10.01 -3.99
C TYR A 172 12.09 10.04 -4.23
N LYS A 173 12.66 11.19 -4.54
CA LYS A 173 14.13 11.38 -4.61
C LYS A 173 14.79 11.05 -3.26
N THR A 174 14.22 11.54 -2.16
CA THR A 174 14.69 11.23 -0.80
C THR A 174 14.57 9.73 -0.51
N PHE A 175 13.45 9.11 -0.89
CA PHE A 175 13.26 7.67 -0.78
C PHE A 175 14.35 6.88 -1.51
N PHE A 176 14.62 7.21 -2.79
CA PHE A 176 15.65 6.50 -3.56
C PHE A 176 17.07 6.75 -3.03
N ARG A 177 17.35 7.94 -2.50
CA ARG A 177 18.62 8.18 -1.82
C ARG A 177 18.77 7.28 -0.59
N HIS A 178 17.71 7.11 0.20
CA HIS A 178 17.73 6.16 1.29
C HIS A 178 18.00 4.71 0.81
N ILE A 179 17.39 4.27 -0.30
CA ILE A 179 17.67 2.95 -0.89
C ILE A 179 19.15 2.80 -1.25
N VAL A 180 19.75 3.81 -1.87
CA VAL A 180 21.17 3.78 -2.26
C VAL A 180 22.08 3.67 -1.03
N ASP A 181 21.69 4.32 0.08
CA ASP A 181 22.53 4.45 1.27
C ASP A 181 22.34 3.30 2.28
N ASN A 182 21.21 2.57 2.24
CA ASN A 182 20.88 1.53 3.22
C ASN A 182 21.52 0.15 2.96
N ASN A 183 22.36 0.02 1.95
CA ASN A 183 23.09 -1.20 1.61
C ASN A 183 22.20 -2.46 1.41
N ALA A 184 21.04 -2.32 0.79
CA ALA A 184 20.08 -3.40 0.52
C ALA A 184 19.48 -4.06 1.78
N GLU A 185 19.46 -3.37 2.89
CA GLU A 185 18.69 -3.84 4.05
C GLU A 185 17.20 -3.91 3.68
N PRO A 186 16.48 -4.94 4.17
CA PRO A 186 15.07 -5.06 3.89
C PRO A 186 14.26 -3.86 4.40
N LEU A 187 13.38 -3.36 3.54
CA LEU A 187 12.52 -2.23 3.87
C LEU A 187 11.05 -2.50 3.50
N VAL A 188 10.14 -1.86 4.20
CA VAL A 188 8.73 -1.75 3.80
C VAL A 188 8.42 -0.30 3.47
N LEU A 189 7.71 -0.10 2.37
CA LEU A 189 7.13 1.18 2.00
C LEU A 189 5.61 1.11 2.13
N HIS A 190 5.02 2.12 2.73
CA HIS A 190 3.59 2.15 2.96
C HIS A 190 2.98 3.55 2.91
N CYS A 191 1.67 3.58 2.89
CA CYS A 191 0.85 4.76 3.12
C CYS A 191 -0.45 4.33 3.81
N THR A 192 -1.56 5.03 3.67
CA THR A 192 -2.83 4.65 4.28
C THR A 192 -3.42 3.39 3.67
N ALA A 193 -3.68 3.35 2.36
CA ALA A 193 -4.23 2.19 1.67
C ALA A 193 -3.17 1.33 0.94
N GLY A 194 -1.91 1.78 0.90
CA GLY A 194 -0.83 1.06 0.22
C GLY A 194 -0.94 1.03 -1.30
N LYS A 195 -1.76 1.91 -1.91
CA LYS A 195 -2.13 1.81 -3.33
C LYS A 195 -1.52 2.90 -4.24
N ASP A 196 -1.72 4.19 -3.96
CA ASP A 196 -1.25 5.27 -4.82
C ASP A 196 0.19 5.66 -4.48
N ARG A 197 0.45 6.27 -3.29
CA ARG A 197 1.78 6.72 -2.86
C ARG A 197 2.80 5.58 -2.81
N ALA A 198 2.45 4.51 -2.07
CA ALA A 198 3.26 3.30 -1.99
C ALA A 198 3.25 2.53 -3.33
N GLY A 199 2.17 2.59 -4.09
CA GLY A 199 2.06 1.99 -5.41
C GLY A 199 3.00 2.61 -6.43
N PHE A 200 3.07 3.93 -6.48
CA PHE A 200 4.01 4.65 -7.34
C PHE A 200 5.47 4.39 -6.93
N ALA A 201 5.78 4.44 -5.62
CA ALA A 201 7.11 4.09 -5.13
C ALA A 201 7.54 2.68 -5.58
N SER A 202 6.63 1.68 -5.42
CA SER A 202 6.86 0.30 -5.87
C SER A 202 7.07 0.21 -7.37
N ALA A 203 6.23 0.92 -8.15
CA ALA A 203 6.34 0.96 -9.61
C ALA A 203 7.68 1.54 -10.05
N MET A 204 8.17 2.57 -9.38
CA MET A 204 9.49 3.16 -9.66
C MET A 204 10.64 2.22 -9.28
N VAL A 205 10.57 1.52 -8.13
CA VAL A 205 11.56 0.50 -7.76
C VAL A 205 11.65 -0.57 -8.84
N LEU A 206 10.52 -1.16 -9.24
CA LEU A 206 10.49 -2.21 -10.26
C LEU A 206 10.97 -1.70 -11.63
N SER A 207 10.61 -0.45 -12.01
CA SER A 207 11.05 0.16 -13.28
C SER A 207 12.57 0.39 -13.30
N ILE A 208 13.17 0.90 -12.22
CA ILE A 208 14.63 1.09 -12.11
C ILE A 208 15.36 -0.25 -12.17
N LEU A 209 14.79 -1.30 -11.63
CA LEU A 209 15.32 -2.66 -11.71
C LEU A 209 15.21 -3.26 -13.12
N GLY A 210 14.43 -2.68 -14.02
CA GLY A 210 14.25 -3.14 -15.40
C GLY A 210 13.12 -4.16 -15.58
N VAL A 211 12.18 -4.21 -14.66
CA VAL A 211 10.95 -5.01 -14.80
C VAL A 211 10.08 -4.38 -15.91
N PRO A 212 9.54 -5.17 -16.87
CA PRO A 212 8.67 -4.66 -17.92
C PRO A 212 7.45 -3.91 -17.37
N ARG A 213 7.05 -2.81 -18.04
CA ARG A 213 5.95 -1.93 -17.58
C ARG A 213 4.65 -2.69 -17.33
N GLU A 214 4.34 -3.69 -18.17
CA GLU A 214 3.14 -4.52 -18.00
C GLU A 214 3.15 -5.26 -16.66
N LYS A 215 4.31 -5.77 -16.23
CA LYS A 215 4.46 -6.45 -14.95
C LYS A 215 4.41 -5.49 -13.76
N VAL A 216 4.90 -4.27 -13.94
CA VAL A 216 4.77 -3.19 -12.95
C VAL A 216 3.28 -2.83 -12.74
N ILE A 217 2.53 -2.72 -13.83
CA ILE A 217 1.08 -2.46 -13.78
C ILE A 217 0.33 -3.64 -13.15
N GLU A 218 0.69 -4.89 -13.49
CA GLU A 218 0.11 -6.09 -12.85
C GLU A 218 0.31 -6.06 -11.32
N ASP A 219 1.53 -5.74 -10.82
CA ASP A 219 1.73 -5.59 -9.37
C ASP A 219 0.83 -4.51 -8.78
N TYR A 220 0.73 -3.36 -9.43
CA TYR A 220 -0.12 -2.28 -8.94
C TYR A 220 -1.58 -2.74 -8.79
N LEU A 221 -2.11 -3.49 -9.76
CA LEU A 221 -3.46 -4.00 -9.79
C LEU A 221 -3.73 -5.15 -8.80
N LEU A 222 -2.69 -5.85 -8.29
CA LEU A 222 -2.84 -6.85 -7.23
C LEU A 222 -3.48 -6.28 -5.96
N THR A 223 -3.41 -4.96 -5.76
CA THR A 223 -4.12 -4.28 -4.68
C THR A 223 -5.59 -4.69 -4.64
N ASN A 224 -6.29 -4.67 -5.79
CA ASN A 224 -7.71 -5.03 -5.86
C ASN A 224 -8.00 -6.45 -5.38
N THR A 225 -7.09 -7.39 -5.66
CA THR A 225 -7.22 -8.78 -5.19
C THR A 225 -6.98 -8.88 -3.69
N TYR A 226 -5.97 -8.17 -3.20
CA TYR A 226 -5.50 -8.35 -1.83
C TYR A 226 -6.38 -7.66 -0.79
N VAL A 227 -6.97 -6.51 -1.13
CA VAL A 227 -7.85 -5.77 -0.20
C VAL A 227 -9.33 -6.09 -0.35
N LYS A 228 -9.71 -6.92 -1.33
CA LYS A 228 -11.13 -7.15 -1.68
C LYS A 228 -12.02 -7.45 -0.48
N ASP A 229 -11.67 -8.47 0.29
CA ASP A 229 -12.51 -8.94 1.39
C ASP A 229 -12.59 -7.90 2.53
N HIS A 230 -11.51 -7.15 2.74
CA HIS A 230 -11.47 -6.05 3.70
C HIS A 230 -12.39 -4.91 3.25
N VAL A 231 -12.26 -4.46 2.01
CA VAL A 231 -13.11 -3.40 1.42
C VAL A 231 -14.59 -3.80 1.43
N ASP A 232 -14.90 -5.06 1.09
CA ASP A 232 -16.28 -5.56 1.13
C ASP A 232 -16.85 -5.48 2.55
N SER A 233 -16.06 -5.82 3.56
CA SER A 233 -16.48 -5.75 4.97
C SER A 233 -16.66 -4.30 5.45
N GLU A 234 -15.75 -3.40 5.07
CA GLU A 234 -15.86 -1.97 5.38
C GLU A 234 -17.10 -1.32 4.75
N MET A 235 -17.37 -1.62 3.47
CA MET A 235 -18.54 -1.08 2.79
C MET A 235 -19.84 -1.53 3.45
N LEU A 236 -19.93 -2.79 3.88
CA LEU A 236 -21.08 -3.26 4.64
C LEU A 236 -21.23 -2.51 5.97
N GLU A 237 -20.15 -2.25 6.67
CA GLU A 237 -20.17 -1.50 7.92
C GLU A 237 -20.65 -0.05 7.71
N VAL A 238 -20.15 0.60 6.64
CA VAL A 238 -20.57 1.96 6.26
C VAL A 238 -22.07 1.98 5.91
N GLU A 239 -22.55 1.04 5.12
CA GLU A 239 -23.99 0.92 4.78
C GLU A 239 -24.84 0.84 6.04
N LEU A 240 -24.46 -0.03 6.98
CA LEU A 240 -25.21 -0.18 8.25
C LEU A 240 -25.16 1.09 9.12
N LYS A 241 -23.99 1.74 9.23
CA LYS A 241 -23.81 2.96 10.03
C LYS A 241 -24.55 4.17 9.45
N THR A 242 -24.65 4.23 8.14
CA THR A 242 -25.32 5.33 7.44
C THR A 242 -26.79 5.05 7.09
N PHE A 243 -27.34 3.92 7.57
CA PHE A 243 -28.68 3.47 7.20
C PHE A 243 -28.89 3.41 5.68
N PHE A 244 -27.88 2.89 4.96
CA PHE A 244 -27.85 2.76 3.48
C PHE A 244 -27.97 4.11 2.74
N GLN A 245 -27.46 5.21 3.31
CA GLN A 245 -27.44 6.52 2.67
C GLN A 245 -26.09 6.86 2.04
N ALA A 246 -25.03 6.10 2.33
CA ALA A 246 -23.72 6.31 1.75
C ALA A 246 -23.68 5.84 0.28
N ASP A 247 -22.89 6.54 -0.53
CA ASP A 247 -22.50 6.08 -1.87
C ASP A 247 -21.32 5.11 -1.74
N THR A 248 -21.63 3.85 -1.41
CA THR A 248 -20.60 2.80 -1.23
C THR A 248 -19.91 2.42 -2.53
N ASP A 249 -20.53 2.64 -3.69
CA ASP A 249 -19.87 2.43 -4.98
C ASP A 249 -18.75 3.47 -5.20
N ASN A 250 -18.98 4.72 -4.82
CA ASN A 250 -17.96 5.76 -4.86
C ASN A 250 -16.85 5.52 -3.83
N LEU A 251 -17.19 5.09 -2.61
CA LEU A 251 -16.22 4.71 -1.57
C LEU A 251 -15.39 3.48 -1.96
N ARG A 252 -15.97 2.51 -2.68
CA ARG A 252 -15.19 1.40 -3.23
C ARG A 252 -14.10 1.87 -4.17
N LYS A 253 -14.39 2.84 -5.03
CA LYS A 253 -13.41 3.39 -5.97
C LYS A 253 -12.22 4.03 -5.24
N ILE A 254 -12.45 4.69 -4.09
CA ILE A 254 -11.37 5.29 -3.30
C ILE A 254 -10.46 4.23 -2.68
N ASN A 255 -10.95 3.02 -2.44
CA ASN A 255 -10.19 1.91 -1.83
C ASN A 255 -9.55 0.96 -2.85
N LEU A 256 -9.99 1.01 -4.10
CA LEU A 256 -9.49 0.18 -5.20
C LEU A 256 -8.60 1.00 -6.14
N VAL A 257 -7.99 0.33 -7.11
CA VAL A 257 -7.16 0.95 -8.13
C VAL A 257 -7.67 0.63 -9.53
N GLU A 258 -7.44 1.53 -10.47
CA GLU A 258 -7.63 1.31 -11.89
C GLU A 258 -6.29 1.52 -12.62
N GLU A 259 -6.06 0.75 -13.69
CA GLU A 259 -4.84 0.86 -14.49
C GLU A 259 -4.56 2.30 -14.92
N ARG A 260 -5.62 3.06 -15.28
CA ARG A 260 -5.49 4.45 -15.70
C ARG A 260 -4.86 5.38 -14.66
N TYR A 261 -4.88 5.04 -13.35
CA TYR A 261 -4.26 5.88 -12.33
C TYR A 261 -2.74 5.82 -12.41
N ILE A 262 -2.16 4.62 -12.41
CA ILE A 262 -0.71 4.47 -12.57
C ILE A 262 -0.25 4.86 -13.99
N GLN A 263 -1.11 4.66 -15.00
CA GLN A 263 -0.84 5.11 -16.36
C GLN A 263 -0.77 6.63 -16.44
N ALA A 264 -1.64 7.37 -15.73
CA ALA A 264 -1.59 8.83 -15.65
C ALA A 264 -0.27 9.33 -15.04
N ALA A 265 0.28 8.61 -14.05
CA ALA A 265 1.62 8.92 -13.52
C ALA A 265 2.70 8.70 -14.59
N PHE A 266 2.68 7.58 -15.31
CA PHE A 266 3.64 7.31 -16.40
C PHE A 266 3.52 8.32 -17.54
N ASP A 267 2.31 8.64 -17.99
CA ASP A 267 2.08 9.65 -19.03
C ASP A 267 2.56 11.04 -18.59
N THR A 268 2.45 11.32 -17.28
CA THR A 268 2.99 12.56 -16.70
C THR A 268 4.52 12.55 -16.70
N ILE A 269 5.16 11.42 -16.38
CA ILE A 269 6.61 11.26 -16.49
C ILE A 269 7.04 11.54 -17.95
N ASP A 270 6.36 10.89 -18.90
CA ASP A 270 6.69 11.03 -20.34
C ASP A 270 6.53 12.47 -20.83
N SER A 271 5.44 13.16 -20.43
CA SER A 271 5.13 14.52 -20.89
C SER A 271 5.86 15.63 -20.13
N HIS A 272 6.12 15.46 -18.85
CA HIS A 272 6.70 16.52 -18.00
C HIS A 272 8.22 16.42 -17.90
N TRP A 273 8.76 15.19 -17.90
CA TRP A 273 10.20 14.91 -17.75
C TRP A 273 10.86 14.47 -19.06
N GLY A 274 10.10 14.12 -20.09
CA GLY A 274 10.64 13.63 -21.36
C GLY A 274 10.88 12.12 -21.40
N GLY A 275 10.43 11.40 -20.38
CA GLY A 275 10.48 9.95 -20.30
C GLY A 275 11.05 9.42 -18.99
N MET A 276 10.99 8.10 -18.81
CA MET A 276 11.41 7.42 -17.60
C MET A 276 12.89 7.65 -17.27
N ASP A 277 13.77 7.60 -18.27
CA ASP A 277 15.22 7.77 -18.07
C ASP A 277 15.56 9.16 -17.53
N GLN A 278 14.90 10.21 -18.07
CA GLN A 278 15.05 11.58 -17.60
C GLN A 278 14.47 11.76 -16.19
N TYR A 279 13.31 11.17 -15.93
CA TYR A 279 12.73 11.21 -14.58
C TYR A 279 13.65 10.56 -13.54
N ILE A 280 14.25 9.41 -13.85
CA ILE A 280 15.19 8.73 -12.95
C ILE A 280 16.47 9.58 -12.75
N SER A 281 17.06 10.11 -13.83
CA SER A 281 18.32 10.84 -13.74
C SER A 281 18.18 12.27 -13.22
N GLU A 282 17.17 13.02 -13.67
CA GLU A 282 16.99 14.43 -13.34
C GLU A 282 15.99 14.64 -12.19
N GLY A 283 14.83 13.95 -12.23
CA GLY A 283 13.79 14.05 -11.21
C GLY A 283 14.24 13.39 -9.90
N LEU A 284 14.58 12.12 -9.94
CA LEU A 284 15.04 11.35 -8.77
C LEU A 284 16.52 11.59 -8.44
N ASN A 285 17.25 12.27 -9.33
CA ASN A 285 18.67 12.59 -9.19
C ASN A 285 19.54 11.35 -8.89
N LEU A 286 19.29 10.26 -9.65
CA LEU A 286 20.06 9.02 -9.57
C LEU A 286 21.08 8.96 -10.70
N THR A 287 22.34 8.76 -10.32
CA THR A 287 23.43 8.53 -11.27
C THR A 287 23.41 7.08 -11.79
N GLU A 288 24.13 6.79 -12.88
CA GLU A 288 24.33 5.41 -13.35
C GLU A 288 24.96 4.52 -12.25
N GLU A 289 25.86 5.08 -11.43
CA GLU A 289 26.47 4.35 -10.30
C GLU A 289 25.41 4.00 -9.26
N ASP A 290 24.51 4.95 -8.92
CA ASP A 290 23.38 4.69 -7.99
C ASP A 290 22.45 3.61 -8.53
N ILE A 291 22.09 3.67 -9.82
CA ILE A 291 21.23 2.68 -10.49
C ILE A 291 21.88 1.29 -10.48
N ASN A 292 23.17 1.22 -10.80
CA ASN A 292 23.90 -0.05 -10.77
C ASN A 292 23.97 -0.61 -9.34
N LYS A 293 24.20 0.23 -8.35
CA LYS A 293 24.20 -0.15 -6.93
C LYS A 293 22.83 -0.69 -6.50
N ILE A 294 21.72 -0.04 -6.88
CA ILE A 294 20.37 -0.53 -6.63
C ILE A 294 20.16 -1.89 -7.30
N LYS A 295 20.57 -2.05 -8.55
CA LYS A 295 20.45 -3.34 -9.28
C LYS A 295 21.27 -4.45 -8.64
N ASP A 296 22.49 -4.19 -8.21
CA ASP A 296 23.34 -5.16 -7.53
C ASP A 296 22.75 -5.59 -6.17
N TYR A 297 22.08 -4.67 -5.49
CA TYR A 297 21.41 -4.96 -4.22
C TYR A 297 20.18 -5.84 -4.37
N TYR A 298 19.35 -5.57 -5.37
CA TYR A 298 18.00 -6.12 -5.46
C TYR A 298 17.80 -7.13 -6.58
N LEU A 299 18.80 -7.43 -7.45
CA LEU A 299 18.70 -8.43 -8.52
C LEU A 299 19.62 -9.63 -8.28
N GLU A 300 19.12 -10.80 -8.69
CA GLU A 300 19.86 -12.08 -8.76
C GLU A 300 19.71 -12.74 -10.13
#